data_f4c714f20b527f35455dc41574b6addc
#
_entry.id   f4c714f20b527f35455dc41574b6addc
#
_cell.length_a   1.000
_cell.length_b   1.000
_cell.length_c   1.000
_cell.angle_alpha   90.00
_cell.angle_beta   90.00
_cell.angle_gamma   90.00
#
_symmetry.space_group_name_H-M   'P 1'
#
loop_
_entity.id
_entity.type
_entity.pdbx_description
1 polymer ?
#
loop_
_entity_poly.entity_id
_entity_poly.type
_entity_poly.pdbx_seq_one_letter_code
_entity_poly.pdbx_strand_id
1 'polypeptide(L)'
;MLVSAVPVLRSLGFEVVVLGPSDEGSLPLFLDAGAAVVTRPDCVTSSALWGLATSADFVLANTVVEAPVVNTLNGSFVPVLWWLHDAFAGYPFISHSIPKALGKNVHLCAVGSHATAAMHSVRPDFEIEQLIYGLPDYAAEQFPRYDISFAGGRPLFVTVGSLEHRKGPDIFCNAIRLLPSAVREKAAFLFVGKAADKGMYNAVDSLVRDYPQTVFYRKRLERPEVKSLMEQCNCVVCASRDDPMPTFVTEGLIFGKPSIVSEHTGTAGLVTEGVDGFLYKDDDPQQLADKLAWAIEHPEALAAMHGSCRCLYEQQFSNESYVATLTRLVKELTDGEES
;
A
#
# COMPACT_ATOMS: atom_id res chain seq x y z
N MET A 1 -6.90 2.30 4.79
CA MET A 1 -6.63 3.58 4.10
C MET A 1 -7.88 4.46 4.06
N LEU A 2 -8.97 4.12 3.34
CA LEU A 2 -10.15 5.00 3.26
C LEU A 2 -10.76 5.38 4.62
N VAL A 3 -10.76 4.48 5.60
CA VAL A 3 -11.23 4.76 6.98
C VAL A 3 -10.52 5.98 7.59
N SER A 4 -9.25 6.20 7.28
CA SER A 4 -8.49 7.35 7.81
C SER A 4 -8.96 8.71 7.26
N ALA A 5 -9.69 8.72 6.15
CA ALA A 5 -10.30 9.95 5.63
C ALA A 5 -11.46 10.44 6.51
N VAL A 6 -12.18 9.54 7.17
CA VAL A 6 -13.37 9.91 7.97
C VAL A 6 -13.06 10.93 9.06
N PRO A 7 -12.10 10.71 9.97
CA PRO A 7 -11.80 11.69 11.01
C PRO A 7 -11.31 13.04 10.44
N VAL A 8 -10.59 13.01 9.31
CA VAL A 8 -10.14 14.24 8.64
C VAL A 8 -11.34 15.05 8.13
N LEU A 9 -12.24 14.41 7.38
CA LEU A 9 -13.43 15.06 6.84
C LEU A 9 -14.34 15.60 7.95
N ARG A 10 -14.51 14.82 9.02
CA ARG A 10 -15.29 15.28 10.19
C ARG A 10 -14.66 16.49 10.88
N SER A 11 -13.33 16.56 10.96
CA SER A 11 -12.64 17.73 11.51
C SER A 11 -12.80 18.98 10.67
N LEU A 12 -13.10 18.83 9.38
CA LEU A 12 -13.46 19.91 8.46
C LEU A 12 -14.95 20.29 8.51
N GLY A 13 -15.76 19.60 9.32
CA GLY A 13 -17.17 19.90 9.52
C GLY A 13 -18.14 19.07 8.67
N PHE A 14 -17.66 18.12 7.88
CA PHE A 14 -18.50 17.25 7.07
C PHE A 14 -19.13 16.11 7.88
N GLU A 15 -20.40 15.81 7.59
CA GLU A 15 -21.02 14.54 7.94
C GLU A 15 -20.66 13.50 6.89
N VAL A 16 -20.06 12.37 7.33
CA VAL A 16 -19.55 11.35 6.40
C VAL A 16 -20.52 10.19 6.31
N VAL A 17 -20.98 9.89 5.10
CA VAL A 17 -21.80 8.73 4.78
C VAL A 17 -21.02 7.79 3.86
N VAL A 18 -20.83 6.55 4.28
CA VAL A 18 -20.16 5.51 3.49
C VAL A 18 -21.20 4.62 2.82
N LEU A 19 -21.10 4.51 1.50
CA LEU A 19 -21.92 3.61 0.70
C LEU A 19 -21.12 2.37 0.34
N GLY A 20 -21.68 1.18 0.53
CA GLY A 20 -21.04 -0.08 0.20
C GLY A 20 -22.03 -1.16 -0.25
N PRO A 21 -21.58 -2.13 -1.08
CA PRO A 21 -22.47 -3.18 -1.61
C PRO A 21 -22.87 -4.24 -0.58
N SER A 22 -22.12 -4.39 0.51
CA SER A 22 -22.35 -5.38 1.57
C SER A 22 -21.93 -4.84 2.93
N ASP A 23 -22.35 -5.52 3.98
CA ASP A 23 -22.01 -5.24 5.37
C ASP A 23 -20.74 -5.98 5.87
N GLU A 24 -20.02 -6.62 4.96
CA GLU A 24 -18.81 -7.37 5.27
C GLU A 24 -17.55 -6.50 5.26
N GLY A 25 -16.47 -7.02 5.85
CA GLY A 25 -15.14 -6.44 5.75
C GLY A 25 -14.87 -5.28 6.68
N SER A 26 -14.58 -4.09 6.13
CA SER A 26 -14.11 -2.92 6.90
C SER A 26 -15.23 -2.01 7.43
N LEU A 27 -16.50 -2.29 7.18
CA LEU A 27 -17.61 -1.42 7.58
C LEU A 27 -17.66 -1.09 9.09
N PRO A 28 -17.40 -2.02 10.02
CA PRO A 28 -17.32 -1.68 11.44
C PRO A 28 -16.29 -0.59 11.74
N LEU A 29 -15.17 -0.58 11.02
CA LEU A 29 -14.12 0.44 11.20
C LEU A 29 -14.59 1.85 10.78
N PHE A 30 -15.48 1.95 9.79
CA PHE A 30 -16.08 3.23 9.40
C PHE A 30 -17.06 3.75 10.45
N LEU A 31 -17.87 2.85 11.05
CA LEU A 31 -18.75 3.20 12.17
C LEU A 31 -17.95 3.69 13.37
N ASP A 32 -16.88 2.98 13.73
CA ASP A 32 -15.97 3.34 14.83
C ASP A 32 -15.29 4.70 14.57
N ALA A 33 -14.98 5.00 13.30
CA ALA A 33 -14.44 6.30 12.89
C ALA A 33 -15.49 7.42 12.89
N GLY A 34 -16.78 7.10 13.09
CA GLY A 34 -17.89 8.05 13.22
C GLY A 34 -18.59 8.38 11.89
N ALA A 35 -18.49 7.54 10.88
CA ALA A 35 -19.30 7.66 9.67
C ALA A 35 -20.65 6.96 9.83
N ALA A 36 -21.68 7.47 9.15
CA ALA A 36 -22.88 6.68 8.88
C ALA A 36 -22.57 5.69 7.74
N VAL A 37 -23.16 4.49 7.82
CA VAL A 37 -22.92 3.44 6.80
C VAL A 37 -24.23 2.99 6.18
N VAL A 38 -24.31 2.99 4.86
CA VAL A 38 -25.44 2.49 4.09
C VAL A 38 -24.97 1.33 3.23
N THR A 39 -25.54 0.15 3.41
CA THR A 39 -25.18 -1.05 2.68
C THR A 39 -26.33 -1.54 1.82
N ARG A 40 -26.09 -1.62 0.52
CA ARG A 40 -27.03 -2.19 -0.45
C ARG A 40 -26.29 -2.78 -1.62
N PRO A 41 -26.69 -3.98 -2.10
CA PRO A 41 -26.09 -4.58 -3.30
C PRO A 41 -26.20 -3.72 -4.57
N ASP A 42 -27.20 -2.85 -4.64
CA ASP A 42 -27.50 -1.95 -5.76
C ASP A 42 -27.09 -0.49 -5.48
N CYS A 43 -26.16 -0.25 -4.54
CA CYS A 43 -25.82 1.09 -4.09
C CYS A 43 -25.37 2.06 -5.20
N VAL A 44 -24.76 1.55 -6.26
CA VAL A 44 -24.34 2.36 -7.42
C VAL A 44 -25.44 2.56 -8.49
N THR A 45 -26.59 1.87 -8.36
CA THR A 45 -27.68 1.92 -9.35
C THR A 45 -29.01 2.39 -8.76
N SER A 46 -29.12 2.46 -7.44
CA SER A 46 -30.34 2.88 -6.76
C SER A 46 -30.57 4.38 -6.90
N SER A 47 -31.75 4.79 -7.41
CA SER A 47 -32.12 6.20 -7.52
C SER A 47 -32.12 6.95 -6.18
N ALA A 48 -32.43 6.27 -5.07
CA ALA A 48 -32.40 6.85 -3.74
C ALA A 48 -30.95 7.17 -3.30
N LEU A 49 -30.00 6.29 -3.62
CA LEU A 49 -28.58 6.52 -3.33
C LEU A 49 -27.97 7.57 -4.28
N TRP A 50 -28.44 7.62 -5.52
CA TRP A 50 -28.11 8.72 -6.42
C TRP A 50 -28.61 10.06 -5.89
N GLY A 51 -29.84 10.11 -5.38
CA GLY A 51 -30.36 11.29 -4.71
C GLY A 51 -29.50 11.73 -3.52
N LEU A 52 -28.96 10.77 -2.74
CA LEU A 52 -28.03 11.08 -1.65
C LEU A 52 -26.70 11.62 -2.19
N ALA A 53 -26.11 10.98 -3.21
CA ALA A 53 -24.86 11.45 -3.82
C ALA A 53 -24.98 12.86 -4.40
N THR A 54 -26.09 13.17 -5.07
CA THR A 54 -26.33 14.50 -5.67
C THR A 54 -26.73 15.57 -4.65
N SER A 55 -27.00 15.22 -3.40
CA SER A 55 -27.23 16.14 -2.30
C SER A 55 -26.03 16.34 -1.38
N ALA A 56 -24.92 15.64 -1.64
CA ALA A 56 -23.69 15.79 -0.88
C ALA A 56 -22.87 16.99 -1.36
N ASP A 57 -22.10 17.60 -0.44
CA ASP A 57 -21.15 18.66 -0.77
C ASP A 57 -20.08 18.18 -1.74
N PHE A 58 -19.65 16.93 -1.59
CA PHE A 58 -18.79 16.22 -2.55
C PHE A 58 -18.87 14.69 -2.37
N VAL A 59 -18.38 13.96 -3.36
CA VAL A 59 -18.27 12.50 -3.33
C VAL A 59 -16.80 12.09 -3.38
N LEU A 60 -16.35 11.27 -2.41
CA LEU A 60 -15.06 10.61 -2.48
C LEU A 60 -15.28 9.20 -3.03
N ALA A 61 -14.90 8.99 -4.30
CA ALA A 61 -14.91 7.69 -4.95
C ALA A 61 -13.56 6.98 -4.74
N ASN A 62 -13.59 5.76 -4.19
CA ASN A 62 -12.38 5.05 -3.80
C ASN A 62 -12.14 3.86 -4.73
N THR A 63 -10.99 3.83 -5.37
CA THR A 63 -10.53 2.85 -6.34
C THR A 63 -11.12 3.02 -7.75
N VAL A 64 -10.52 2.35 -8.73
CA VAL A 64 -11.02 2.35 -10.13
C VAL A 64 -12.35 1.62 -10.28
N VAL A 65 -12.70 0.76 -9.31
CA VAL A 65 -13.98 0.01 -9.33
C VAL A 65 -15.18 0.95 -9.28
N GLU A 66 -15.03 2.14 -8.71
CA GLU A 66 -16.06 3.17 -8.66
C GLU A 66 -16.18 3.99 -9.97
N ALA A 67 -15.49 3.60 -11.03
CA ALA A 67 -15.61 4.26 -12.35
C ALA A 67 -17.06 4.44 -12.83
N PRO A 68 -18.02 3.50 -12.64
CA PRO A 68 -19.42 3.70 -12.99
C PRO A 68 -20.07 4.87 -12.23
N VAL A 69 -19.76 5.03 -10.93
CA VAL A 69 -20.22 6.14 -10.10
C VAL A 69 -19.66 7.45 -10.62
N VAL A 70 -18.35 7.49 -10.82
CA VAL A 70 -17.65 8.66 -11.36
C VAL A 70 -18.21 9.04 -12.72
N ASN A 71 -18.40 8.06 -13.63
CA ASN A 71 -18.93 8.32 -14.97
C ASN A 71 -20.36 8.91 -14.94
N THR A 72 -21.17 8.51 -13.98
CA THR A 72 -22.54 9.05 -13.84
C THR A 72 -22.54 10.46 -13.28
N LEU A 73 -21.64 10.79 -12.34
CA LEU A 73 -21.51 12.15 -11.77
C LEU A 73 -20.68 13.09 -12.65
N ASN A 74 -19.98 12.57 -13.63
CA ASN A 74 -19.06 13.30 -14.50
C ASN A 74 -19.80 14.42 -15.28
N GLY A 75 -19.34 15.67 -15.13
CA GLY A 75 -19.98 16.82 -15.72
C GLY A 75 -21.27 17.30 -15.02
N SER A 76 -21.61 16.72 -13.85
CA SER A 76 -22.68 17.23 -12.98
C SER A 76 -22.19 18.40 -12.11
N PHE A 77 -23.08 18.92 -11.25
CA PHE A 77 -22.73 19.94 -10.26
C PHE A 77 -22.11 19.38 -9.00
N VAL A 78 -22.06 18.03 -8.82
CA VAL A 78 -21.49 17.39 -7.63
C VAL A 78 -19.97 17.27 -7.78
N PRO A 79 -19.19 17.87 -6.89
CA PRO A 79 -17.74 17.69 -6.89
C PRO A 79 -17.35 16.24 -6.56
N VAL A 80 -16.37 15.68 -7.26
CA VAL A 80 -15.92 14.30 -7.08
C VAL A 80 -14.41 14.25 -6.88
N LEU A 81 -13.96 13.74 -5.73
CA LEU A 81 -12.58 13.33 -5.50
C LEU A 81 -12.45 11.83 -5.82
N TRP A 82 -11.82 11.49 -6.92
CA TRP A 82 -11.61 10.10 -7.31
C TRP A 82 -10.21 9.63 -6.90
N TRP A 83 -10.11 8.78 -5.89
CA TRP A 83 -8.85 8.35 -5.31
C TRP A 83 -8.50 6.91 -5.70
N LEU A 84 -7.46 6.76 -6.51
CA LEU A 84 -7.01 5.47 -7.07
C LEU A 84 -6.00 4.78 -6.17
N HIS A 85 -6.30 3.52 -5.86
CA HIS A 85 -5.44 2.60 -5.11
C HIS A 85 -5.17 1.31 -5.88
N ASP A 86 -5.42 1.32 -7.17
CA ASP A 86 -5.43 0.12 -7.99
C ASP A 86 -4.11 -0.04 -8.72
N ALA A 87 -3.75 -1.30 -8.91
CA ALA A 87 -2.65 -1.74 -9.72
C ALA A 87 -3.14 -2.10 -11.13
N PHE A 88 -2.22 -2.34 -12.07
CA PHE A 88 -2.54 -2.65 -13.47
C PHE A 88 -3.54 -3.79 -13.65
N ALA A 89 -3.47 -4.82 -12.77
CA ALA A 89 -4.35 -5.99 -12.86
C ALA A 89 -5.85 -5.67 -12.72
N GLY A 90 -6.22 -4.55 -12.12
CA GLY A 90 -7.63 -4.14 -11.96
C GLY A 90 -8.26 -3.54 -13.22
N TYR A 91 -7.46 -2.87 -14.04
CA TYR A 91 -7.95 -2.05 -15.15
C TYR A 91 -8.61 -2.81 -16.31
N PRO A 92 -8.15 -3.99 -16.75
CA PRO A 92 -8.80 -4.73 -17.83
C PRO A 92 -10.28 -5.01 -17.61
N PHE A 93 -10.70 -5.15 -16.35
CA PHE A 93 -12.09 -5.48 -16.00
C PHE A 93 -13.01 -4.27 -15.96
N ILE A 94 -12.49 -3.05 -15.72
CA ILE A 94 -13.30 -1.85 -15.49
C ILE A 94 -13.08 -0.74 -16.53
N SER A 95 -12.08 -0.85 -17.39
CA SER A 95 -11.67 0.19 -18.35
C SER A 95 -12.80 0.70 -19.22
N HIS A 96 -13.79 -0.16 -19.55
CA HIS A 96 -14.97 0.20 -20.33
C HIS A 96 -15.91 1.21 -19.60
N SER A 97 -15.86 1.26 -18.28
CA SER A 97 -16.66 2.16 -17.43
C SER A 97 -15.95 3.47 -17.10
N ILE A 98 -14.64 3.57 -17.37
CA ILE A 98 -13.88 4.79 -17.13
C ILE A 98 -14.34 5.88 -18.13
N PRO A 99 -14.67 7.11 -17.66
CA PRO A 99 -15.04 8.21 -18.56
C PRO A 99 -14.01 8.43 -19.67
N LYS A 100 -14.48 8.86 -20.85
CA LYS A 100 -13.58 9.23 -21.96
C LYS A 100 -12.84 10.54 -21.71
N ALA A 101 -13.45 11.46 -20.97
CA ALA A 101 -12.90 12.71 -20.51
C ALA A 101 -13.49 13.02 -19.14
N LEU A 102 -12.74 13.70 -18.28
CA LEU A 102 -13.23 14.15 -16.98
C LEU A 102 -13.85 15.53 -17.10
N GLY A 103 -15.01 15.71 -16.47
CA GLY A 103 -15.61 17.01 -16.25
C GLY A 103 -14.82 17.82 -15.22
N LYS A 104 -15.00 19.13 -15.21
CA LYS A 104 -14.33 20.04 -14.26
C LYS A 104 -14.64 19.72 -12.80
N ASN A 105 -15.75 19.01 -12.55
CA ASN A 105 -16.17 18.60 -11.21
C ASN A 105 -15.45 17.33 -10.70
N VAL A 106 -14.62 16.67 -11.50
CA VAL A 106 -13.90 15.45 -11.10
C VAL A 106 -12.42 15.74 -10.91
N HIS A 107 -11.95 15.66 -9.67
CA HIS A 107 -10.54 15.72 -9.32
C HIS A 107 -10.01 14.30 -9.11
N LEU A 108 -8.99 13.94 -9.88
CA LEU A 108 -8.44 12.58 -9.88
C LEU A 108 -7.12 12.53 -9.12
N CYS A 109 -7.06 11.65 -8.12
CA CYS A 109 -5.87 11.42 -7.33
C CYS A 109 -5.43 9.96 -7.36
N ALA A 110 -4.15 9.72 -7.17
CA ALA A 110 -3.59 8.37 -7.03
C ALA A 110 -2.70 8.26 -5.80
N VAL A 111 -2.65 7.07 -5.21
CA VAL A 111 -1.84 6.78 -4.02
C VAL A 111 -0.33 6.82 -4.29
N GLY A 112 0.09 6.88 -5.55
CA GLY A 112 1.49 6.95 -5.95
C GLY A 112 1.68 6.75 -7.45
N SER A 113 2.93 6.85 -7.90
CA SER A 113 3.31 6.79 -9.32
C SER A 113 2.87 5.52 -10.04
N HIS A 114 2.86 4.38 -9.35
CA HIS A 114 2.43 3.10 -9.95
C HIS A 114 0.92 3.09 -10.24
N ALA A 115 0.08 3.58 -9.33
CA ALA A 115 -1.36 3.73 -9.56
C ALA A 115 -1.65 4.77 -10.66
N THR A 116 -0.86 5.86 -10.72
CA THR A 116 -0.91 6.83 -11.81
C THR A 116 -0.61 6.17 -13.15
N ALA A 117 0.48 5.40 -13.24
CA ALA A 117 0.85 4.68 -14.46
C ALA A 117 -0.21 3.65 -14.88
N ALA A 118 -0.86 2.99 -13.93
CA ALA A 118 -1.95 2.06 -14.21
C ALA A 118 -3.15 2.77 -14.85
N MET A 119 -3.57 3.94 -14.35
CA MET A 119 -4.62 4.74 -15.01
C MET A 119 -4.15 5.26 -16.38
N HIS A 120 -2.91 5.75 -16.50
CA HIS A 120 -2.37 6.23 -17.76
C HIS A 120 -2.25 5.16 -18.84
N SER A 121 -2.20 3.88 -18.48
CA SER A 121 -2.25 2.77 -19.45
C SER A 121 -3.56 2.72 -20.23
N VAL A 122 -4.63 3.29 -19.71
CA VAL A 122 -5.97 3.33 -20.34
C VAL A 122 -6.46 4.76 -20.64
N ARG A 123 -5.97 5.75 -19.90
CA ARG A 123 -6.28 7.19 -20.07
C ARG A 123 -5.00 8.02 -19.87
N PRO A 124 -4.14 8.10 -20.89
CA PRO A 124 -2.85 8.80 -20.79
C PRO A 124 -3.00 10.32 -20.70
N ASP A 125 -4.15 10.86 -21.03
CA ASP A 125 -4.51 12.27 -21.06
C ASP A 125 -5.06 12.79 -19.71
N PHE A 126 -5.28 11.93 -18.72
CA PHE A 126 -5.80 12.37 -17.42
C PHE A 126 -4.70 13.00 -16.57
N GLU A 127 -4.98 14.18 -16.02
CA GLU A 127 -4.15 14.78 -14.98
C GLU A 127 -4.47 14.11 -13.64
N ILE A 128 -3.43 13.64 -12.95
CA ILE A 128 -3.56 12.85 -11.72
C ILE A 128 -2.64 13.43 -10.65
N GLU A 129 -3.22 13.89 -9.56
CA GLU A 129 -2.48 14.37 -8.41
C GLU A 129 -2.17 13.23 -7.43
N GLN A 130 -1.11 13.39 -6.62
CA GLN A 130 -0.80 12.40 -5.60
C GLN A 130 -1.56 12.68 -4.30
N LEU A 131 -2.23 11.64 -3.78
CA LEU A 131 -2.76 11.60 -2.43
C LEU A 131 -2.27 10.30 -1.77
N ILE A 132 -1.11 10.36 -1.14
CA ILE A 132 -0.53 9.23 -0.42
C ILE A 132 -1.27 9.07 0.91
N TYR A 133 -1.59 7.84 1.30
CA TYR A 133 -2.25 7.57 2.58
C TYR A 133 -1.32 7.83 3.77
N GLY A 134 -1.89 8.28 4.88
CA GLY A 134 -1.18 8.40 6.15
C GLY A 134 -1.25 7.13 7.00
N LEU A 135 -0.17 6.84 7.70
CA LEU A 135 -0.14 5.88 8.80
C LEU A 135 0.22 6.60 10.10
N PRO A 136 -0.40 6.24 11.24
CA PRO A 136 0.00 6.77 12.54
C PRO A 136 1.45 6.40 12.85
N ASP A 137 2.19 7.32 13.45
CA ASP A 137 3.51 6.99 14.00
C ASP A 137 3.36 6.23 15.31
N TYR A 138 3.62 4.95 15.26
CA TYR A 138 3.62 4.08 16.42
C TYR A 138 5.02 3.61 16.85
N ALA A 139 6.08 4.27 16.37
CA ALA A 139 7.45 3.89 16.73
C ALA A 139 7.74 4.00 18.25
N ALA A 140 7.04 4.90 18.94
CA ALA A 140 7.16 5.05 20.40
C ALA A 140 6.18 4.17 21.20
N GLU A 141 5.25 3.47 20.53
CA GLU A 141 4.31 2.58 21.21
C GLU A 141 5.02 1.31 21.71
N GLN A 142 4.52 0.75 22.80
CA GLN A 142 5.00 -0.55 23.29
C GLN A 142 4.10 -1.68 22.78
N PHE A 143 4.73 -2.68 22.17
CA PHE A 143 4.05 -3.89 21.70
C PHE A 143 4.56 -5.11 22.44
N PRO A 144 3.72 -6.17 22.61
CA PRO A 144 4.22 -7.49 22.97
C PRO A 144 5.30 -7.93 21.99
N ARG A 145 6.51 -8.22 22.51
CA ARG A 145 7.64 -8.55 21.64
C ARG A 145 7.40 -9.86 20.90
N TYR A 146 7.41 -9.82 19.58
CA TYR A 146 7.35 -11.00 18.75
C TYR A 146 8.65 -11.81 18.89
N ASP A 147 8.55 -13.13 19.07
CA ASP A 147 9.72 -13.99 19.21
C ASP A 147 10.42 -14.20 17.85
N ILE A 148 11.60 -13.60 17.71
CA ILE A 148 12.49 -13.75 16.57
C ILE A 148 13.71 -14.62 16.89
N SER A 149 13.70 -15.41 17.96
CA SER A 149 14.81 -16.27 18.38
C SER A 149 15.27 -17.24 17.28
N PHE A 150 14.37 -17.62 16.36
CA PHE A 150 14.69 -18.41 15.18
C PHE A 150 15.76 -17.76 14.27
N ALA A 151 15.87 -16.43 14.28
CA ALA A 151 16.91 -15.75 13.52
C ALA A 151 18.32 -15.97 14.08
N GLY A 152 18.44 -16.40 15.35
CA GLY A 152 19.74 -16.71 15.98
C GLY A 152 20.70 -15.51 16.04
N GLY A 153 20.17 -14.28 16.16
CA GLY A 153 20.97 -13.03 16.18
C GLY A 153 21.44 -12.56 14.79
N ARG A 154 21.06 -13.27 13.71
CA ARG A 154 21.37 -12.87 12.34
C ARG A 154 20.47 -11.72 11.88
N PRO A 155 20.92 -10.86 10.95
CA PRO A 155 20.06 -9.90 10.27
C PRO A 155 18.80 -10.57 9.70
N LEU A 156 17.63 -9.98 9.97
CA LEU A 156 16.33 -10.51 9.58
C LEU A 156 15.73 -9.70 8.44
N PHE A 157 15.49 -10.36 7.31
CA PHE A 157 14.84 -9.84 6.12
C PHE A 157 13.39 -10.35 6.06
N VAL A 158 12.43 -9.44 5.92
CA VAL A 158 11.01 -9.78 6.10
C VAL A 158 10.20 -9.35 4.88
N THR A 159 9.29 -10.23 4.43
CA THR A 159 8.19 -9.86 3.52
C THR A 159 6.85 -10.18 4.18
N VAL A 160 5.88 -9.26 4.04
CA VAL A 160 4.54 -9.40 4.62
C VAL A 160 3.48 -9.17 3.57
N GLY A 161 2.64 -10.16 3.33
CA GLY A 161 1.55 -10.11 2.36
C GLY A 161 1.07 -11.50 1.97
N SER A 162 -0.08 -11.56 1.30
CA SER A 162 -0.57 -12.84 0.76
C SER A 162 0.44 -13.48 -0.19
N LEU A 163 0.59 -14.79 -0.08
CA LEU A 163 1.40 -15.55 -1.04
C LEU A 163 0.58 -15.72 -2.33
N GLU A 164 0.69 -14.74 -3.21
CA GLU A 164 0.05 -14.67 -4.52
C GLU A 164 1.03 -14.18 -5.58
N HIS A 165 0.78 -14.52 -6.85
CA HIS A 165 1.68 -14.20 -7.96
C HIS A 165 2.02 -12.70 -8.04
N ARG A 166 1.04 -11.83 -7.84
CA ARG A 166 1.19 -10.37 -7.87
C ARG A 166 2.20 -9.86 -6.83
N LYS A 167 2.30 -10.53 -5.68
CA LYS A 167 3.23 -10.16 -4.58
C LYS A 167 4.65 -10.71 -4.75
N GLY A 168 4.89 -11.57 -5.75
CA GLY A 168 6.21 -12.06 -6.13
C GLY A 168 6.99 -12.85 -5.08
N PRO A 169 6.36 -13.69 -4.21
CA PRO A 169 7.13 -14.45 -3.22
C PRO A 169 8.10 -15.44 -3.88
N ASP A 170 7.83 -15.91 -5.08
CA ASP A 170 8.71 -16.74 -5.89
C ASP A 170 9.98 -16.02 -6.36
N ILE A 171 9.90 -14.71 -6.67
CA ILE A 171 11.07 -13.88 -7.00
C ILE A 171 12.00 -13.83 -5.78
N PHE A 172 11.46 -13.55 -4.61
CA PHE A 172 12.26 -13.53 -3.37
C PHE A 172 12.83 -14.91 -3.05
N CYS A 173 12.05 -16.00 -3.23
CA CYS A 173 12.56 -17.35 -3.11
C CYS A 173 13.75 -17.63 -4.03
N ASN A 174 13.64 -17.23 -5.30
CA ASN A 174 14.70 -17.43 -6.28
C ASN A 174 15.94 -16.59 -5.96
N ALA A 175 15.76 -15.34 -5.52
CA ALA A 175 16.86 -14.51 -5.07
C ALA A 175 17.62 -15.14 -3.89
N ILE A 176 16.93 -15.69 -2.89
CA ILE A 176 17.56 -16.38 -1.76
C ILE A 176 18.33 -17.62 -2.23
N ARG A 177 17.84 -18.37 -3.23
CA ARG A 177 18.55 -19.52 -3.82
C ARG A 177 19.84 -19.11 -4.54
N LEU A 178 19.84 -17.94 -5.19
CA LEU A 178 20.99 -17.40 -5.92
C LEU A 178 22.10 -16.88 -4.99
N LEU A 179 21.79 -16.58 -3.72
CA LEU A 179 22.82 -16.17 -2.75
C LEU A 179 23.87 -17.26 -2.58
N PRO A 180 25.17 -16.93 -2.57
CA PRO A 180 26.20 -17.84 -2.12
C PRO A 180 25.89 -18.38 -0.72
N SER A 181 26.15 -19.66 -0.45
CA SER A 181 25.83 -20.29 0.85
C SER A 181 26.43 -19.52 2.03
N ALA A 182 27.68 -19.09 1.89
CA ALA A 182 28.40 -18.32 2.92
C ALA A 182 27.74 -16.96 3.22
N VAL A 183 27.02 -16.36 2.27
CA VAL A 183 26.25 -15.13 2.47
C VAL A 183 24.86 -15.45 3.05
N ARG A 184 24.14 -16.39 2.45
CA ARG A 184 22.81 -16.80 2.88
C ARG A 184 22.77 -17.22 4.36
N GLU A 185 23.77 -17.98 4.82
CA GLU A 185 23.87 -18.47 6.19
C GLU A 185 24.07 -17.37 7.24
N LYS A 186 24.51 -16.18 6.82
CA LYS A 186 24.65 -15.01 7.70
C LYS A 186 23.34 -14.27 7.95
N ALA A 187 22.24 -14.62 7.30
CA ALA A 187 20.95 -13.93 7.43
C ALA A 187 19.80 -14.89 7.75
N ALA A 188 18.69 -14.33 8.18
CA ALA A 188 17.41 -15.01 8.31
C ALA A 188 16.37 -14.32 7.40
N PHE A 189 15.51 -15.12 6.77
CA PHE A 189 14.48 -14.66 5.85
C PHE A 189 13.12 -15.13 6.33
N LEU A 190 12.18 -14.21 6.53
CA LEU A 190 10.83 -14.53 7.00
C LEU A 190 9.77 -14.11 6.00
N PHE A 191 8.96 -15.06 5.60
CA PHE A 191 7.74 -14.84 4.83
C PHE A 191 6.54 -14.87 5.78
N VAL A 192 5.69 -13.84 5.71
CA VAL A 192 4.46 -13.74 6.51
C VAL A 192 3.27 -13.51 5.60
N GLY A 193 2.27 -14.39 5.65
CA GLY A 193 1.03 -14.19 4.93
C GLY A 193 0.25 -15.44 4.58
N LYS A 194 -1.02 -15.24 4.22
CA LYS A 194 -1.89 -16.35 3.81
C LYS A 194 -1.46 -16.91 2.46
N ALA A 195 -1.56 -18.22 2.29
CA ALA A 195 -1.43 -18.91 1.00
C ALA A 195 -2.69 -18.63 0.16
N ALA A 196 -2.64 -17.64 -0.71
CA ALA A 196 -3.71 -17.31 -1.64
C ALA A 196 -3.54 -18.02 -2.99
N ASP A 197 -2.29 -18.36 -3.35
CA ASP A 197 -1.93 -19.13 -4.55
C ASP A 197 -1.12 -20.37 -4.13
N LYS A 198 -1.55 -21.55 -4.61
CA LYS A 198 -0.90 -22.83 -4.27
C LYS A 198 0.52 -22.92 -4.84
N GLY A 199 0.77 -22.37 -6.02
CA GLY A 199 2.10 -22.37 -6.65
C GLY A 199 3.08 -21.54 -5.84
N MET A 200 2.66 -20.34 -5.43
CA MET A 200 3.43 -19.43 -4.59
C MET A 200 3.71 -20.00 -3.20
N TYR A 201 2.70 -20.62 -2.59
CA TYR A 201 2.90 -21.35 -1.33
C TYR A 201 3.92 -22.48 -1.47
N ASN A 202 3.79 -23.28 -2.52
CA ASN A 202 4.73 -24.42 -2.75
C ASN A 202 6.16 -23.92 -2.96
N ALA A 203 6.36 -22.77 -3.60
CA ALA A 203 7.69 -22.19 -3.77
C ALA A 203 8.32 -21.81 -2.42
N VAL A 204 7.55 -21.15 -1.55
CA VAL A 204 8.01 -20.78 -0.20
C VAL A 204 8.23 -22.02 0.66
N ASP A 205 7.31 -22.99 0.66
CA ASP A 205 7.40 -24.22 1.45
C ASP A 205 8.60 -25.09 1.02
N SER A 206 8.88 -25.17 -0.29
CA SER A 206 10.10 -25.82 -0.79
C SER A 206 11.36 -25.11 -0.27
N LEU A 207 11.39 -23.79 -0.33
CA LEU A 207 12.55 -23.02 0.13
C LEU A 207 12.80 -23.20 1.64
N VAL A 208 11.73 -23.25 2.45
CA VAL A 208 11.83 -23.51 3.90
C VAL A 208 12.40 -24.91 4.15
N ARG A 209 12.02 -25.93 3.38
CA ARG A 209 12.57 -27.29 3.48
C ARG A 209 14.03 -27.36 3.04
N ASP A 210 14.39 -26.62 1.99
CA ASP A 210 15.76 -26.58 1.45
C ASP A 210 16.72 -25.89 2.44
N TYR A 211 16.23 -24.87 3.17
CA TYR A 211 17.04 -24.02 4.05
C TYR A 211 16.40 -23.79 5.43
N PRO A 212 16.11 -24.84 6.21
CA PRO A 212 15.31 -24.75 7.45
C PRO A 212 15.96 -23.94 8.57
N GLN A 213 17.27 -23.65 8.46
CA GLN A 213 18.00 -22.85 9.45
C GLN A 213 18.00 -21.35 9.13
N THR A 214 17.62 -20.96 7.91
CA THR A 214 17.73 -19.57 7.44
C THR A 214 16.42 -19.00 6.90
N VAL A 215 15.50 -19.86 6.45
CA VAL A 215 14.22 -19.44 5.85
C VAL A 215 13.05 -19.91 6.70
N PHE A 216 12.12 -19.03 6.96
CA PHE A 216 10.98 -19.23 7.84
C PHE A 216 9.70 -18.74 7.19
N TYR A 217 8.58 -19.39 7.54
CA TYR A 217 7.25 -18.99 7.09
C TYR A 217 6.27 -18.94 8.27
N ARG A 218 5.41 -17.89 8.25
CA ARG A 218 4.28 -17.73 9.16
C ARG A 218 3.03 -17.40 8.36
N LYS A 219 2.01 -18.23 8.52
CA LYS A 219 0.73 -18.08 7.77
C LYS A 219 0.03 -16.76 8.09
N ARG A 220 0.15 -16.28 9.31
CA ARG A 220 -0.50 -15.06 9.81
C ARG A 220 0.23 -14.57 11.05
N LEU A 221 0.30 -13.27 11.19
CA LEU A 221 0.59 -12.57 12.43
C LEU A 221 -0.54 -11.57 12.70
N GLU A 222 -0.82 -11.33 13.97
CA GLU A 222 -1.75 -10.29 14.38
C GLU A 222 -1.07 -8.91 14.29
N ARG A 223 -1.87 -7.82 14.25
CA ARG A 223 -1.33 -6.46 14.04
C ARG A 223 -0.23 -6.07 15.03
N PRO A 224 -0.35 -6.32 16.36
CA PRO A 224 0.75 -6.04 17.30
C PRO A 224 2.03 -6.85 17.01
N GLU A 225 1.89 -8.11 16.56
CA GLU A 225 3.03 -8.95 16.20
C GLU A 225 3.72 -8.43 14.92
N VAL A 226 2.95 -7.95 13.93
CA VAL A 226 3.52 -7.31 12.72
C VAL A 226 4.29 -6.05 13.09
N LYS A 227 3.74 -5.17 13.93
CA LYS A 227 4.42 -3.96 14.40
C LYS A 227 5.73 -4.32 15.11
N SER A 228 5.68 -5.28 16.04
CA SER A 228 6.88 -5.76 16.75
C SER A 228 7.90 -6.41 15.82
N LEU A 229 7.46 -7.14 14.79
CA LEU A 229 8.34 -7.70 13.77
C LEU A 229 9.03 -6.59 12.95
N MET A 230 8.30 -5.56 12.55
CA MET A 230 8.87 -4.39 11.84
C MET A 230 9.89 -3.65 12.69
N GLU A 231 9.64 -3.48 13.99
CA GLU A 231 10.62 -2.91 14.92
C GLU A 231 11.92 -3.72 14.99
N GLN A 232 11.84 -5.05 14.91
CA GLN A 232 12.95 -5.97 15.11
C GLN A 232 13.68 -6.41 13.84
N CYS A 233 13.04 -6.30 12.66
CA CYS A 233 13.70 -6.67 11.41
C CYS A 233 14.82 -5.67 11.04
N ASN A 234 15.69 -6.09 10.13
CA ASN A 234 16.78 -5.25 9.63
C ASN A 234 16.45 -4.64 8.26
N CYS A 235 15.65 -5.34 7.47
CA CYS A 235 15.27 -4.89 6.15
C CYS A 235 13.92 -5.48 5.73
N VAL A 236 13.12 -4.69 5.03
CA VAL A 236 11.86 -5.11 4.43
C VAL A 236 12.07 -5.42 2.96
N VAL A 237 11.55 -6.54 2.47
CA VAL A 237 11.71 -6.96 1.07
C VAL A 237 10.35 -7.00 0.38
N CYS A 238 10.15 -6.17 -0.62
CA CYS A 238 8.93 -6.12 -1.42
C CYS A 238 9.20 -6.55 -2.86
N ALA A 239 8.92 -7.82 -3.15
CA ALA A 239 9.16 -8.44 -4.44
C ALA A 239 7.95 -8.36 -5.38
N SER A 240 7.01 -7.44 -5.13
CA SER A 240 5.75 -7.37 -5.87
C SER A 240 5.96 -7.05 -7.35
N ARG A 241 5.23 -7.77 -8.22
CA ARG A 241 5.12 -7.51 -9.67
C ARG A 241 4.15 -6.37 -9.98
N ASP A 242 3.23 -6.09 -9.05
CA ASP A 242 2.19 -5.09 -9.26
C ASP A 242 1.60 -4.69 -7.90
N ASP A 243 2.06 -3.57 -7.33
CA ASP A 243 1.58 -3.08 -6.05
C ASP A 243 1.49 -1.55 -6.03
N PRO A 244 0.29 -0.98 -5.93
CA PRO A 244 0.11 0.47 -5.99
C PRO A 244 0.82 1.23 -4.86
N MET A 245 0.87 0.66 -3.64
CA MET A 245 1.60 1.21 -2.50
C MET A 245 1.61 0.19 -1.34
N PRO A 246 2.66 -0.64 -1.21
CA PRO A 246 2.72 -1.70 -0.21
C PRO A 246 2.85 -1.17 1.21
N THR A 247 1.78 -1.27 2.00
CA THR A 247 1.72 -0.72 3.37
C THR A 247 2.78 -1.28 4.32
N PHE A 248 3.17 -2.54 4.16
CA PHE A 248 4.18 -3.14 5.04
C PHE A 248 5.59 -2.53 4.85
N VAL A 249 5.89 -1.97 3.67
CA VAL A 249 7.11 -1.18 3.44
C VAL A 249 7.05 0.10 4.25
N THR A 250 5.93 0.82 4.20
CA THR A 250 5.71 2.02 5.02
C THR A 250 5.79 1.71 6.51
N GLU A 251 5.24 0.56 6.94
CA GLU A 251 5.35 0.08 8.34
C GLU A 251 6.82 -0.14 8.75
N GLY A 252 7.67 -0.61 7.84
CA GLY A 252 9.11 -0.68 8.06
C GLY A 252 9.73 0.71 8.22
N LEU A 253 9.37 1.67 7.37
CA LEU A 253 9.87 3.04 7.42
C LEU A 253 9.52 3.75 8.73
N ILE A 254 8.38 3.45 9.37
CA ILE A 254 8.01 3.96 10.70
C ILE A 254 9.11 3.61 11.73
N PHE A 255 9.71 2.44 11.64
CA PHE A 255 10.81 2.01 12.49
C PHE A 255 12.20 2.27 11.89
N GLY A 256 12.29 3.10 10.87
CA GLY A 256 13.55 3.43 10.20
C GLY A 256 14.22 2.23 9.52
N LYS A 257 13.42 1.26 9.05
CA LYS A 257 13.96 0.09 8.35
C LYS A 257 14.06 0.35 6.86
N PRO A 258 15.25 0.18 6.27
CA PRO A 258 15.40 0.25 4.83
C PRO A 258 14.64 -0.88 4.14
N SER A 259 14.29 -0.64 2.89
CA SER A 259 13.58 -1.62 2.08
C SER A 259 14.33 -1.96 0.80
N ILE A 260 14.15 -3.19 0.31
CA ILE A 260 14.50 -3.57 -1.05
C ILE A 260 13.19 -3.77 -1.81
N VAL A 261 12.90 -2.91 -2.77
CA VAL A 261 11.60 -2.88 -3.45
C VAL A 261 11.74 -3.06 -4.95
N SER A 262 10.78 -3.73 -5.54
CA SER A 262 10.62 -3.82 -6.99
C SER A 262 10.20 -2.45 -7.56
N GLU A 263 10.70 -2.09 -8.72
CA GLU A 263 10.27 -0.87 -9.44
C GLU A 263 8.78 -0.89 -9.87
N HIS A 264 8.11 -2.04 -9.78
CA HIS A 264 6.66 -2.21 -9.98
C HIS A 264 5.81 -1.94 -8.73
N THR A 265 6.33 -1.12 -7.82
CA THR A 265 5.60 -0.70 -6.63
C THR A 265 5.52 0.82 -6.55
N GLY A 266 4.44 1.34 -5.97
CA GLY A 266 4.31 2.79 -5.75
C GLY A 266 5.39 3.36 -4.85
N THR A 267 5.92 2.58 -3.92
CA THR A 267 7.05 2.99 -3.06
C THR A 267 8.36 3.16 -3.82
N ALA A 268 8.54 2.49 -4.98
CA ALA A 268 9.76 2.63 -5.77
C ALA A 268 10.01 4.07 -6.24
N GLY A 269 8.95 4.83 -6.54
CA GLY A 269 9.06 6.24 -6.92
C GLY A 269 9.47 7.18 -5.78
N LEU A 270 9.54 6.68 -4.54
CA LEU A 270 9.86 7.45 -3.34
C LEU A 270 11.20 7.03 -2.72
N VAL A 271 11.63 5.79 -2.95
CA VAL A 271 12.89 5.26 -2.42
C VAL A 271 14.08 5.82 -3.18
N THR A 272 15.06 6.32 -2.43
CA THR A 272 16.36 6.78 -2.96
C THR A 272 17.40 5.69 -2.78
N GLU A 273 17.90 5.16 -3.90
CA GLU A 273 18.87 4.06 -3.95
C GLU A 273 20.09 4.32 -3.05
N GLY A 274 20.35 3.41 -2.11
CA GLY A 274 21.48 3.47 -1.19
C GLY A 274 21.35 4.50 -0.05
N VAL A 275 20.21 5.22 0.06
CA VAL A 275 19.99 6.26 1.08
C VAL A 275 18.93 5.80 2.10
N ASP A 276 17.77 5.34 1.62
CA ASP A 276 16.67 4.85 2.45
C ASP A 276 16.14 3.48 2.02
N GLY A 277 16.75 2.89 0.99
CA GLY A 277 16.44 1.57 0.47
C GLY A 277 17.18 1.25 -0.81
N PHE A 278 16.72 0.20 -1.48
CA PHE A 278 17.26 -0.28 -2.73
C PHE A 278 16.15 -0.61 -3.72
N LEU A 279 16.44 -0.39 -5.00
CA LEU A 279 15.58 -0.73 -6.12
C LEU A 279 16.15 -1.91 -6.89
N TYR A 280 15.29 -2.79 -7.36
CA TYR A 280 15.64 -3.79 -8.35
C TYR A 280 14.59 -3.82 -9.46
N LYS A 281 15.02 -4.24 -10.65
CA LYS A 281 14.16 -4.28 -11.83
C LYS A 281 13.36 -5.57 -11.90
N ASP A 282 12.31 -5.46 -12.64
CA ASP A 282 11.29 -6.43 -13.00
C ASP A 282 11.71 -7.87 -12.89
N ASP A 283 11.01 -8.62 -12.04
CA ASP A 283 11.10 -10.08 -11.97
C ASP A 283 12.52 -10.66 -12.05
N ASP A 284 13.56 -9.83 -11.84
CA ASP A 284 14.96 -10.25 -11.89
C ASP A 284 15.46 -10.68 -10.50
N PRO A 285 15.42 -11.98 -10.20
CA PRO A 285 15.86 -12.49 -8.92
C PRO A 285 17.37 -12.32 -8.70
N GLN A 286 18.18 -12.14 -9.75
CA GLN A 286 19.62 -11.92 -9.60
C GLN A 286 19.89 -10.52 -9.05
N GLN A 287 19.21 -9.48 -9.58
CA GLN A 287 19.35 -8.14 -9.04
C GLN A 287 18.91 -8.06 -7.59
N LEU A 288 17.78 -8.74 -7.24
CA LEU A 288 17.34 -8.81 -5.85
C LEU A 288 18.39 -9.55 -4.99
N ALA A 289 18.98 -10.64 -5.48
CA ALA A 289 20.04 -11.37 -4.77
C ALA A 289 21.29 -10.48 -4.54
N ASP A 290 21.68 -9.68 -5.51
CA ASP A 290 22.81 -8.76 -5.39
C ASP A 290 22.57 -7.70 -4.30
N LYS A 291 21.35 -7.11 -4.25
CA LYS A 291 20.95 -6.16 -3.18
C LYS A 291 20.89 -6.84 -1.79
N LEU A 292 20.37 -8.05 -1.72
CA LEU A 292 20.36 -8.84 -0.49
C LEU A 292 21.78 -9.16 -0.03
N ALA A 293 22.67 -9.60 -0.93
CA ALA A 293 24.06 -9.89 -0.60
C ALA A 293 24.76 -8.64 -0.04
N TRP A 294 24.59 -7.49 -0.70
CA TRP A 294 25.14 -6.23 -0.21
C TRP A 294 24.62 -5.91 1.21
N ALA A 295 23.31 -5.97 1.42
CA ALA A 295 22.69 -5.66 2.72
C ALA A 295 23.13 -6.60 3.84
N ILE A 296 23.35 -7.90 3.53
CA ILE A 296 23.84 -8.91 4.47
C ILE A 296 25.31 -8.68 4.84
N GLU A 297 26.13 -8.27 3.87
CA GLU A 297 27.57 -8.05 4.06
C GLU A 297 27.91 -6.69 4.65
N HIS A 298 26.96 -5.72 4.63
CA HIS A 298 27.16 -4.36 5.13
C HIS A 298 26.09 -3.97 6.19
N PRO A 299 25.94 -4.71 7.29
CA PRO A 299 24.85 -4.49 8.25
C PRO A 299 24.91 -3.12 8.93
N GLU A 300 26.12 -2.57 9.13
CA GLU A 300 26.29 -1.24 9.72
C GLU A 300 25.85 -0.13 8.75
N ALA A 301 26.19 -0.24 7.47
CA ALA A 301 25.74 0.69 6.45
C ALA A 301 24.21 0.62 6.25
N LEU A 302 23.64 -0.60 6.30
CA LEU A 302 22.19 -0.79 6.27
C LEU A 302 21.52 -0.11 7.49
N ALA A 303 22.06 -0.28 8.68
CA ALA A 303 21.54 0.35 9.89
C ALA A 303 21.68 1.89 9.88
N ALA A 304 22.72 2.42 9.22
CA ALA A 304 22.92 3.87 9.07
C ALA A 304 21.83 4.57 8.24
N MET A 305 21.05 3.83 7.42
CA MET A 305 19.92 4.36 6.66
C MET A 305 18.72 4.73 7.54
N HIS A 306 18.71 4.37 8.82
CA HIS A 306 17.59 4.58 9.75
C HIS A 306 17.02 6.00 9.71
N GLY A 307 17.86 7.02 9.78
CA GLY A 307 17.43 8.42 9.79
C GLY A 307 16.74 8.81 8.48
N SER A 308 17.29 8.38 7.35
CA SER A 308 16.70 8.65 6.02
C SER A 308 15.37 7.93 5.82
N CYS A 309 15.25 6.68 6.28
CA CYS A 309 13.99 5.93 6.25
C CYS A 309 12.91 6.61 7.09
N ARG A 310 13.26 7.10 8.29
CA ARG A 310 12.33 7.87 9.13
C ARG A 310 11.91 9.17 8.47
N CYS A 311 12.85 9.90 7.89
CA CYS A 311 12.56 11.14 7.15
C CYS A 311 11.61 10.89 5.97
N LEU A 312 11.81 9.82 5.20
CA LEU A 312 10.90 9.42 4.12
C LEU A 312 9.49 9.13 4.65
N TYR A 313 9.35 8.40 5.77
CA TYR A 313 8.05 8.18 6.40
C TYR A 313 7.40 9.51 6.81
N GLU A 314 8.12 10.37 7.52
CA GLU A 314 7.59 11.65 8.05
C GLU A 314 7.14 12.58 6.93
N GLN A 315 7.87 12.64 5.83
CA GLN A 315 7.55 13.50 4.68
C GLN A 315 6.40 12.98 3.83
N GLN A 316 6.31 11.67 3.62
CA GLN A 316 5.40 11.09 2.61
C GLN A 316 4.22 10.33 3.21
N PHE A 317 4.41 9.69 4.37
CA PHE A 317 3.45 8.71 4.88
C PHE A 317 2.91 9.05 6.27
N SER A 318 3.32 10.15 6.87
CA SER A 318 2.79 10.58 8.17
C SER A 318 1.31 10.99 8.06
N ASN A 319 0.58 10.86 9.16
CA ASN A 319 -0.79 11.36 9.21
C ASN A 319 -0.86 12.86 8.94
N GLU A 320 0.13 13.62 9.38
CA GLU A 320 0.22 15.08 9.19
C GLU A 320 0.30 15.42 7.71
N SER A 321 1.16 14.74 6.95
CA SER A 321 1.30 14.92 5.50
C SER A 321 0.00 14.57 4.76
N TYR A 322 -0.61 13.43 5.12
CA TYR A 322 -1.88 13.00 4.55
C TYR A 322 -3.02 13.98 4.84
N VAL A 323 -3.18 14.39 6.12
CA VAL A 323 -4.22 15.35 6.54
C VAL A 323 -4.06 16.67 5.81
N ALA A 324 -2.83 17.19 5.69
CA ALA A 324 -2.57 18.44 4.98
C ALA A 324 -2.97 18.34 3.50
N THR A 325 -2.57 17.25 2.82
CA THR A 325 -2.89 17.04 1.40
C THR A 325 -4.40 16.85 1.19
N LEU A 326 -5.04 15.97 1.96
CA LEU A 326 -6.49 15.74 1.82
C LEU A 326 -7.30 17.00 2.13
N THR A 327 -6.91 17.76 3.17
CA THR A 327 -7.59 19.03 3.51
C THR A 327 -7.50 20.05 2.37
N ARG A 328 -6.32 20.18 1.76
CA ARG A 328 -6.15 21.08 0.61
C ARG A 328 -7.03 20.66 -0.55
N LEU A 329 -6.98 19.39 -0.94
CA LEU A 329 -7.77 18.86 -2.06
C LEU A 329 -9.27 19.02 -1.85
N VAL A 330 -9.78 18.76 -0.64
CA VAL A 330 -11.20 18.94 -0.31
C VAL A 330 -11.60 20.40 -0.40
N LYS A 331 -10.79 21.33 0.13
CA LYS A 331 -11.07 22.77 0.04
C LYS A 331 -11.07 23.26 -1.41
N GLU A 332 -10.07 22.90 -2.21
CA GLU A 332 -10.01 23.26 -3.63
C GLU A 332 -11.23 22.75 -4.41
N LEU A 333 -11.72 21.56 -4.04
CA LEU A 333 -12.87 20.93 -4.66
C LEU A 333 -14.20 21.62 -4.25
N THR A 334 -14.34 22.06 -2.98
CA THR A 334 -15.57 22.61 -2.45
C THR A 334 -15.65 24.15 -2.53
N ASP A 335 -14.49 24.84 -2.44
CA ASP A 335 -14.43 26.31 -2.48
C ASP A 335 -14.29 26.85 -3.91
N GLY A 336 -14.00 25.99 -4.89
CA GLY A 336 -13.76 26.36 -6.30
C GLY A 336 -15.00 26.84 -7.08
N GLU A 337 -16.18 26.87 -6.48
CA GLU A 337 -17.43 27.38 -7.12
C GLU A 337 -17.67 28.89 -6.94
N GLU A 338 -16.80 29.61 -6.24
CA GLU A 338 -16.98 31.11 -6.02
C GLU A 338 -16.21 31.99 -7.01
N SER A 339 -15.75 31.48 -8.17
CA SER A 339 -15.03 32.33 -9.13
C SER A 339 -15.58 32.23 -10.57
#